data_bb645b9a0f66eda54bca9b97552d2361
#
_entry.id   bb645b9a0f66eda54bca9b97552d2361
#
_cell.length_a   1.000
_cell.length_b   1.000
_cell.length_c   1.000
_cell.angle_alpha   90.00
_cell.angle_beta   90.00
_cell.angle_gamma   90.00
#
_symmetry.space_group_name_H-M   'P 1'
#
loop_
_entity.id
_entity.type
_entity.pdbx_description
1 polymer ?
#
loop_
_entity_poly.entity_id
_entity_poly.type
_entity_poly.pdbx_seq_one_letter_code
_entity_poly.pdbx_strand_id
1 'polypeptide(L)'
;AEPVGSCTDLIATVYNPLTEYYGGEVDLAPYVVLVDAKKVLSLANLDASKDRQLALMAWQLQEADLICINKVDLIDPLEQPKVLATLKRFYFEEPECLFISAKTGYNLDRLCDYILNRRYERKNGVDVDYDTYAAAEADLGWFNGSFTLLSDKPVSMKNILSSLLSWIGNTIVERKGRIAHLKIFFSSKEGAGKASLVDLTQGVIFDAEPPLCSKLDVVMNIRAELSPEDLA
;
A
#
# COMPACT_ATOMS: atom_id res chain seq x y z
N ALA A 1 2.81 0.93 15.31
CA ALA A 1 1.92 1.91 14.65
C ALA A 1 2.10 1.82 13.14
N GLU A 2 1.05 2.07 12.38
CA GLU A 2 1.08 2.15 10.91
C GLU A 2 0.54 3.52 10.50
N PRO A 3 1.35 4.38 9.89
CA PRO A 3 0.88 5.66 9.37
C PRO A 3 0.10 5.45 8.06
N VAL A 4 -0.47 6.52 7.52
CA VAL A 4 -1.03 6.51 6.16
C VAL A 4 0.09 6.16 5.17
N GLY A 5 -0.20 5.30 4.18
CA GLY A 5 0.82 4.72 3.30
C GLY A 5 1.59 5.72 2.42
N SER A 6 1.18 6.98 2.36
CA SER A 6 1.91 8.07 1.70
C SER A 6 2.74 8.94 2.65
N CYS A 7 2.66 8.72 3.98
CA CYS A 7 3.47 9.48 4.92
C CYS A 7 4.96 9.25 4.70
N THR A 8 5.74 10.32 4.77
CA THR A 8 7.20 10.35 4.78
C THR A 8 7.67 11.30 5.90
N ASP A 9 8.98 11.46 6.05
CA ASP A 9 9.59 12.26 7.11
C ASP A 9 9.26 11.76 8.53
N LEU A 10 9.04 10.46 8.66
CA LEU A 10 8.65 9.84 9.94
C LEU A 10 9.82 9.77 10.92
N ILE A 11 11.03 9.76 10.44
CA ILE A 11 12.23 9.81 11.29
C ILE A 11 12.27 11.14 12.04
N ALA A 12 12.09 12.28 11.36
CA ALA A 12 12.14 13.59 11.98
C ALA A 12 10.87 13.91 12.78
N THR A 13 9.69 13.47 12.29
CA THR A 13 8.40 13.88 12.89
C THR A 13 7.88 12.94 13.96
N VAL A 14 8.32 11.67 13.96
CA VAL A 14 7.82 10.64 14.91
C VAL A 14 8.95 10.00 15.71
N TYR A 15 9.93 9.37 15.03
CA TYR A 15 10.94 8.55 15.70
C TYR A 15 11.88 9.36 16.59
N ASN A 16 12.45 10.45 16.06
CA ASN A 16 13.35 11.30 16.83
C ASN A 16 12.63 11.99 18.02
N PRO A 17 11.42 12.58 17.87
CA PRO A 17 10.69 13.11 19.00
C PRO A 17 10.33 12.04 20.05
N LEU A 18 9.92 10.84 19.63
CA LEU A 18 9.65 9.77 20.61
C LEU A 18 10.91 9.36 21.36
N THR A 19 12.05 9.27 20.68
CA THR A 19 13.34 8.98 21.34
C THR A 19 13.74 10.09 22.30
N GLU A 20 13.54 11.36 21.92
CA GLU A 20 13.96 12.52 22.70
C GLU A 20 13.09 12.72 23.95
N TYR A 21 11.77 12.63 23.82
CA TYR A 21 10.85 12.96 24.89
C TYR A 21 10.38 11.75 25.70
N TYR A 22 10.41 10.56 25.13
CA TYR A 22 9.87 9.33 25.73
C TYR A 22 10.85 8.14 25.73
N GLY A 23 12.12 8.35 25.41
CA GLY A 23 13.13 7.29 25.30
C GLY A 23 13.39 6.49 26.60
N GLY A 24 12.92 6.99 27.76
CA GLY A 24 12.91 6.25 29.00
C GLY A 24 11.65 5.38 29.25
N GLU A 25 10.62 5.55 28.44
CA GLU A 25 9.31 4.91 28.61
C GLU A 25 8.98 3.93 27.46
N VAL A 26 9.59 4.12 26.29
CA VAL A 26 9.31 3.33 25.09
C VAL A 26 10.60 2.85 24.43
N ASP A 27 10.58 1.61 23.99
CA ASP A 27 11.59 1.04 23.10
C ASP A 27 11.08 1.10 21.67
N LEU A 28 11.76 1.81 20.79
CA LEU A 28 11.39 1.89 19.37
C LEU A 28 12.02 0.73 18.60
N ALA A 29 11.20 -0.01 17.89
CA ALA A 29 11.66 -0.96 16.89
C ALA A 29 12.20 -0.23 15.65
N PRO A 30 13.05 -0.87 14.83
CA PRO A 30 13.49 -0.30 13.57
C PRO A 30 12.33 0.11 12.66
N TYR A 31 12.53 1.15 11.85
CA TYR A 31 11.53 1.59 10.89
C TYR A 31 11.49 0.65 9.69
N VAL A 32 10.36 -0.04 9.51
CA VAL A 32 10.17 -1.03 8.44
C VAL A 32 9.26 -0.46 7.37
N VAL A 33 9.74 -0.44 6.12
CA VAL A 33 8.94 -0.04 4.95
C VAL A 33 8.57 -1.27 4.14
N LEU A 34 7.26 -1.45 3.85
CA LEU A 34 6.76 -2.55 3.04
C LEU A 34 6.54 -2.10 1.59
N VAL A 35 7.10 -2.86 0.65
CA VAL A 35 6.87 -2.66 -0.79
C VAL A 35 6.30 -3.92 -1.44
N ASP A 36 5.47 -3.75 -2.46
CA ASP A 36 4.94 -4.85 -3.27
C ASP A 36 5.95 -5.22 -4.36
N ALA A 37 6.46 -6.47 -4.34
CA ALA A 37 7.46 -6.96 -5.28
C ALA A 37 7.06 -6.76 -6.75
N LYS A 38 5.80 -7.06 -7.08
CA LYS A 38 5.28 -6.93 -8.45
C LYS A 38 5.17 -5.46 -8.87
N LYS A 39 4.74 -4.59 -7.94
CA LYS A 39 4.69 -3.14 -8.19
C LYS A 39 6.10 -2.59 -8.42
N VAL A 40 7.08 -2.99 -7.63
CA VAL A 40 8.49 -2.57 -7.83
C VAL A 40 8.99 -2.96 -9.22
N LEU A 41 8.71 -4.18 -9.68
CA LEU A 41 9.08 -4.61 -11.04
C LEU A 41 8.47 -3.72 -12.13
N SER A 42 7.23 -3.24 -11.94
CA SER A 42 6.59 -2.34 -12.92
C SER A 42 7.26 -0.97 -13.00
N LEU A 43 8.01 -0.57 -11.96
CA LEU A 43 8.72 0.70 -11.90
C LEU A 43 10.10 0.67 -12.58
N ALA A 44 10.58 -0.49 -13.01
CA ALA A 44 11.95 -0.67 -13.52
C ALA A 44 12.32 0.28 -14.67
N ASN A 45 11.36 0.69 -15.49
CA ASN A 45 11.56 1.54 -16.65
C ASN A 45 11.06 2.98 -16.47
N LEU A 46 10.55 3.35 -15.29
CA LEU A 46 10.04 4.70 -15.03
C LEU A 46 11.16 5.66 -14.64
N ASP A 47 11.03 6.91 -15.05
CA ASP A 47 11.94 7.99 -14.69
C ASP A 47 11.48 8.63 -13.37
N ALA A 48 12.18 8.31 -12.28
CA ALA A 48 11.85 8.80 -10.94
C ALA A 48 11.90 10.33 -10.83
N SER A 49 12.68 11.02 -11.68
CA SER A 49 12.82 12.47 -11.62
C SER A 49 11.58 13.25 -12.10
N LYS A 50 10.65 12.56 -12.75
CA LYS A 50 9.44 13.16 -13.36
C LYS A 50 8.14 12.73 -12.70
N ASP A 51 8.19 11.87 -11.72
CA ASP A 51 7.01 11.28 -11.09
C ASP A 51 7.03 11.55 -9.58
N ARG A 52 6.12 12.42 -9.12
CA ARG A 52 6.01 12.81 -7.70
C ARG A 52 5.72 11.63 -6.79
N GLN A 53 4.98 10.63 -7.26
CA GLN A 53 4.69 9.42 -6.47
C GLN A 53 5.95 8.57 -6.27
N LEU A 54 6.84 8.57 -7.26
CA LEU A 54 8.14 7.92 -7.12
C LEU A 54 9.08 8.71 -6.19
N ALA A 55 8.96 10.03 -6.13
CA ALA A 55 9.69 10.85 -5.16
C ALA A 55 9.26 10.51 -3.71
N LEU A 56 7.93 10.40 -3.46
CA LEU A 56 7.41 9.94 -2.17
C LEU A 56 7.99 8.58 -1.77
N MET A 57 7.94 7.63 -2.69
CA MET A 57 8.50 6.29 -2.43
C MET A 57 10.01 6.36 -2.16
N ALA A 58 10.74 7.21 -2.86
CA ALA A 58 12.18 7.37 -2.64
C ALA A 58 12.48 7.89 -1.23
N TRP A 59 11.76 8.90 -0.74
CA TRP A 59 11.93 9.39 0.63
C TRP A 59 11.60 8.32 1.67
N GLN A 60 10.48 7.60 1.51
CA GLN A 60 10.12 6.48 2.40
C GLN A 60 11.20 5.39 2.45
N LEU A 61 11.76 5.01 1.30
CA LEU A 61 12.80 3.99 1.22
C LEU A 61 14.11 4.45 1.84
N GLN A 62 14.45 5.74 1.74
CA GLN A 62 15.65 6.31 2.36
C GLN A 62 15.56 6.38 3.88
N GLU A 63 14.35 6.48 4.43
CA GLU A 63 14.11 6.46 5.88
C GLU A 63 14.13 5.04 6.47
N ALA A 64 14.00 4.00 5.67
CA ALA A 64 13.87 2.62 6.15
C ALA A 64 15.16 2.11 6.84
N ASP A 65 14.99 1.39 7.93
CA ASP A 65 16.03 0.51 8.50
C ASP A 65 15.95 -0.86 7.82
N LEU A 66 14.74 -1.29 7.45
CA LEU A 66 14.49 -2.52 6.73
C LEU A 66 13.43 -2.29 5.64
N ILE A 67 13.75 -2.69 4.41
CA ILE A 67 12.76 -2.77 3.33
C ILE A 67 12.22 -4.19 3.25
N CYS A 68 10.94 -4.39 3.59
CA CYS A 68 10.25 -5.65 3.40
C CYS A 68 9.62 -5.71 2.01
N ILE A 69 10.16 -6.57 1.16
CA ILE A 69 9.66 -6.81 -0.20
C ILE A 69 8.61 -7.91 -0.10
N ASN A 70 7.35 -7.51 -0.03
CA ASN A 70 6.21 -8.40 0.19
C ASN A 70 5.61 -8.92 -1.12
N LYS A 71 4.76 -9.95 -1.00
CA LYS A 71 4.07 -10.64 -2.09
C LYS A 71 5.01 -11.36 -3.05
N VAL A 72 6.11 -11.92 -2.53
CA VAL A 72 7.04 -12.71 -3.36
C VAL A 72 6.42 -13.98 -3.94
N ASP A 73 5.29 -14.41 -3.40
CA ASP A 73 4.46 -15.49 -3.96
C ASP A 73 3.83 -15.14 -5.34
N LEU A 74 3.90 -13.87 -5.75
CA LEU A 74 3.37 -13.38 -7.04
C LEU A 74 4.44 -13.13 -8.10
N ILE A 75 5.71 -13.38 -7.82
CA ILE A 75 6.84 -13.20 -8.75
C ILE A 75 7.66 -14.48 -8.86
N ASP A 76 8.34 -14.65 -9.99
CA ASP A 76 9.34 -15.71 -10.13
C ASP A 76 10.55 -15.39 -9.20
N PRO A 77 11.09 -16.37 -8.46
CA PRO A 77 12.32 -16.18 -7.68
C PRO A 77 13.48 -15.62 -8.50
N LEU A 78 13.57 -15.91 -9.79
CA LEU A 78 14.56 -15.35 -10.71
C LEU A 78 14.40 -13.83 -10.95
N GLU A 79 13.26 -13.24 -10.60
CA GLU A 79 13.02 -11.81 -10.69
C GLU A 79 13.49 -11.03 -9.46
N GLN A 80 13.79 -11.70 -8.34
CA GLN A 80 14.24 -11.03 -7.12
C GLN A 80 15.46 -10.11 -7.32
N PRO A 81 16.51 -10.50 -8.07
CA PRO A 81 17.63 -9.59 -8.36
C PRO A 81 17.19 -8.32 -9.11
N LYS A 82 16.19 -8.41 -9.98
CA LYS A 82 15.64 -7.27 -10.71
C LYS A 82 14.85 -6.34 -9.78
N VAL A 83 14.12 -6.90 -8.81
CA VAL A 83 13.43 -6.12 -7.77
C VAL A 83 14.44 -5.29 -6.99
N LEU A 84 15.52 -5.91 -6.49
CA LEU A 84 16.59 -5.22 -5.75
C LEU A 84 17.27 -4.14 -6.61
N ALA A 85 17.61 -4.46 -7.87
CA ALA A 85 18.19 -3.51 -8.79
C ALA A 85 17.29 -2.29 -9.05
N THR A 86 15.96 -2.51 -9.09
CA THR A 86 15.00 -1.43 -9.24
C THR A 86 14.94 -0.56 -7.98
N LEU A 87 14.89 -1.16 -6.79
CA LEU A 87 14.86 -0.43 -5.52
C LEU A 87 16.12 0.39 -5.30
N LYS A 88 17.31 -0.11 -5.69
CA LYS A 88 18.61 0.61 -5.59
C LYS A 88 18.63 1.99 -6.27
N ARG A 89 17.67 2.28 -7.12
CA ARG A 89 17.52 3.58 -7.78
C ARG A 89 16.92 4.66 -6.89
N PHE A 90 16.34 4.27 -5.75
CA PHE A 90 15.54 5.13 -4.89
C PHE A 90 16.18 5.43 -3.53
N TYR A 91 17.35 4.86 -3.20
CA TYR A 91 18.04 5.13 -1.95
C TYR A 91 19.55 5.30 -2.19
N PHE A 92 20.21 6.08 -1.32
CA PHE A 92 21.65 6.35 -1.40
C PHE A 92 22.45 5.40 -0.51
N GLU A 93 21.96 5.15 0.72
CA GLU A 93 22.54 4.18 1.64
C GLU A 93 21.75 2.89 1.55
N GLU A 94 22.44 1.75 1.43
CA GLU A 94 21.80 0.46 1.18
C GLU A 94 21.14 -0.07 2.46
N PRO A 95 19.79 0.04 2.61
CA PRO A 95 19.09 -0.53 3.76
C PRO A 95 19.08 -2.05 3.66
N GLU A 96 18.87 -2.71 4.80
CA GLU A 96 18.62 -4.14 4.81
C GLU A 96 17.33 -4.46 4.05
N CYS A 97 17.36 -5.52 3.22
CA CYS A 97 16.20 -5.94 2.44
C CYS A 97 15.79 -7.37 2.83
N LEU A 98 14.49 -7.59 3.02
CA LEU A 98 13.93 -8.90 3.34
C LEU A 98 12.75 -9.22 2.41
N PHE A 99 12.88 -10.30 1.65
CA PHE A 99 11.78 -10.84 0.85
C PHE A 99 10.81 -11.62 1.73
N ILE A 100 9.53 -11.27 1.70
CA ILE A 100 8.48 -11.91 2.48
C ILE A 100 7.23 -12.20 1.65
N SER A 101 6.39 -13.09 2.15
CA SER A 101 4.99 -13.20 1.73
C SER A 101 4.11 -13.26 2.97
N ALA A 102 3.41 -12.18 3.25
CA ALA A 102 2.43 -12.14 4.34
C ALA A 102 1.29 -13.15 4.13
N LYS A 103 0.99 -13.51 2.88
CA LYS A 103 -0.06 -14.47 2.52
C LYS A 103 0.33 -15.90 2.85
N THR A 104 1.58 -16.29 2.58
CA THR A 104 2.04 -17.67 2.75
C THR A 104 2.79 -17.89 4.05
N GLY A 105 3.15 -16.83 4.76
CA GLY A 105 3.99 -16.89 5.95
C GLY A 105 5.50 -16.90 5.66
N TYR A 106 5.91 -16.84 4.38
CA TYR A 106 7.31 -16.90 4.02
C TYR A 106 8.12 -15.76 4.65
N ASN A 107 9.17 -16.11 5.42
CA ASN A 107 10.08 -15.20 6.14
C ASN A 107 9.39 -14.25 7.15
N LEU A 108 8.16 -14.51 7.60
CA LEU A 108 7.53 -13.69 8.63
C LEU A 108 8.19 -13.85 10.00
N ASP A 109 8.69 -15.05 10.31
CA ASP A 109 9.49 -15.33 11.49
C ASP A 109 10.74 -14.43 11.56
N ARG A 110 11.45 -14.27 10.43
CA ARG A 110 12.62 -13.39 10.33
C ARG A 110 12.25 -11.91 10.50
N LEU A 111 11.09 -11.48 9.93
CA LEU A 111 10.58 -10.13 10.13
C LEU A 111 10.23 -9.88 11.60
N CYS A 112 9.53 -10.82 12.23
CA CYS A 112 9.20 -10.71 13.65
C CYS A 112 10.46 -10.66 14.53
N ASP A 113 11.44 -11.51 14.26
CA ASP A 113 12.72 -11.53 14.96
C ASP A 113 13.45 -10.18 14.83
N TYR A 114 13.48 -9.63 13.62
CA TYR A 114 14.08 -8.32 13.34
C TYR A 114 13.42 -7.20 14.18
N ILE A 115 12.08 -7.13 14.16
CA ILE A 115 11.33 -6.10 14.86
C ILE A 115 11.45 -6.24 16.39
N LEU A 116 11.42 -7.47 16.91
CA LEU A 116 11.42 -7.73 18.35
C LEU A 116 12.79 -7.61 18.99
N ASN A 117 13.85 -7.95 18.27
CA ASN A 117 15.19 -8.08 18.82
C ASN A 117 16.14 -6.94 18.42
N ARG A 118 15.72 -6.04 17.56
CA ARG A 118 16.49 -4.84 17.22
C ARG A 118 15.80 -3.58 17.74
N ARG A 119 16.59 -2.52 17.89
CA ARG A 119 16.12 -1.21 18.32
C ARG A 119 16.46 -0.19 17.27
N TYR A 120 15.61 0.81 17.15
CA TYR A 120 15.88 1.98 16.34
C TYR A 120 17.11 2.71 16.86
N GLU A 121 18.02 3.02 15.97
CA GLU A 121 19.17 3.90 16.23
C GLU A 121 18.88 5.28 15.64
N ARG A 122 19.04 6.33 16.48
CA ARG A 122 18.76 7.71 16.06
C ARG A 122 19.56 8.06 14.80
N LYS A 123 18.87 8.55 13.77
CA LYS A 123 19.45 8.99 12.52
C LYS A 123 18.84 10.32 12.07
N ASN A 124 19.51 10.98 11.11
CA ASN A 124 18.94 12.15 10.48
C ASN A 124 17.75 11.75 9.61
N GLY A 125 16.71 12.60 9.60
CA GLY A 125 15.63 12.49 8.62
C GLY A 125 16.15 12.76 7.21
N VAL A 126 15.38 12.39 6.22
CA VAL A 126 15.62 12.74 4.81
C VAL A 126 15.30 14.22 4.58
N ASP A 127 16.00 14.83 3.63
CA ASP A 127 15.66 16.19 3.18
C ASP A 127 14.46 16.12 2.24
N VAL A 128 13.27 16.35 2.80
CA VAL A 128 12.01 16.29 2.07
C VAL A 128 11.65 17.65 1.51
N ASP A 129 11.48 17.72 0.19
CA ASP A 129 10.87 18.89 -0.44
C ASP A 129 9.36 18.87 -0.15
N TYR A 130 8.93 19.64 0.84
CA TYR A 130 7.54 19.69 1.28
C TYR A 130 6.57 20.24 0.24
N ASP A 131 7.02 21.07 -0.71
CA ASP A 131 6.17 21.52 -1.81
C ASP A 131 5.89 20.37 -2.77
N THR A 132 6.90 19.58 -3.12
CA THR A 132 6.73 18.36 -3.90
C THR A 132 5.89 17.32 -3.15
N TYR A 133 6.10 17.16 -1.83
CA TYR A 133 5.31 16.27 -1.00
C TYR A 133 3.83 16.65 -0.98
N ALA A 134 3.52 17.92 -0.69
CA ALA A 134 2.15 18.42 -0.67
C ALA A 134 1.46 18.26 -2.04
N ALA A 135 2.19 18.53 -3.14
CA ALA A 135 1.68 18.34 -4.48
C ALA A 135 1.40 16.86 -4.79
N ALA A 136 2.29 15.95 -4.38
CA ALA A 136 2.10 14.50 -4.56
C ALA A 136 0.90 13.97 -3.77
N GLU A 137 0.67 14.48 -2.54
CA GLU A 137 -0.53 14.15 -1.76
C GLU A 137 -1.80 14.71 -2.40
N ALA A 138 -1.75 15.95 -2.92
CA ALA A 138 -2.87 16.58 -3.59
C ALA A 138 -3.26 15.90 -4.92
N ASP A 139 -2.29 15.25 -5.60
CA ASP A 139 -2.54 14.47 -6.80
C ASP A 139 -3.39 13.20 -6.51
N LEU A 140 -3.48 12.77 -5.25
CA LEU A 140 -4.20 11.57 -4.82
C LEU A 140 -5.56 11.93 -4.21
N GLY A 141 -6.60 11.92 -5.02
CA GLY A 141 -7.96 12.01 -4.53
C GLY A 141 -8.32 10.81 -3.62
N TRP A 142 -9.16 11.10 -2.63
CA TRP A 142 -9.63 10.12 -1.66
C TRP A 142 -11.15 10.11 -1.60
N PHE A 143 -11.75 8.94 -1.85
CA PHE A 143 -13.17 8.70 -1.68
C PHE A 143 -13.43 7.64 -0.61
N ASN A 144 -14.34 7.94 0.31
CA ASN A 144 -14.90 6.98 1.28
C ASN A 144 -16.41 7.03 1.18
N GLY A 145 -17.03 5.87 1.05
CA GLY A 145 -18.48 5.76 0.97
C GLY A 145 -18.99 4.44 1.51
N SER A 146 -20.25 4.42 1.86
CA SER A 146 -20.96 3.20 2.24
C SER A 146 -22.31 3.14 1.55
N PHE A 147 -22.72 1.94 1.17
CA PHE A 147 -24.02 1.68 0.54
C PHE A 147 -24.48 0.25 0.81
N THR A 148 -25.74 0.00 0.58
CA THR A 148 -26.33 -1.34 0.69
C THR A 148 -26.80 -1.80 -0.69
N LEU A 149 -26.38 -2.98 -1.12
CA LEU A 149 -26.93 -3.68 -2.28
C LEU A 149 -28.15 -4.48 -1.84
N LEU A 150 -29.24 -4.30 -2.55
CA LEU A 150 -30.50 -5.02 -2.31
C LEU A 150 -30.95 -5.73 -3.58
N SER A 151 -31.50 -6.92 -3.41
CA SER A 151 -32.09 -7.73 -4.48
C SER A 151 -33.28 -8.48 -3.97
N ASP A 152 -34.33 -8.67 -4.80
CA ASP A 152 -35.52 -9.45 -4.46
C ASP A 152 -35.24 -10.93 -4.24
N LYS A 153 -34.15 -11.43 -4.77
CA LYS A 153 -33.70 -12.82 -4.65
C LYS A 153 -32.21 -12.88 -4.32
N PRO A 154 -31.73 -13.93 -3.63
CA PRO A 154 -30.30 -14.14 -3.44
C PRO A 154 -29.57 -14.19 -4.78
N VAL A 155 -28.55 -13.36 -4.92
CA VAL A 155 -27.69 -13.26 -6.11
C VAL A 155 -26.22 -13.41 -5.74
N SER A 156 -25.40 -13.77 -6.72
CA SER A 156 -23.94 -13.84 -6.54
C SER A 156 -23.36 -12.44 -6.38
N MET A 157 -23.07 -12.07 -5.14
CA MET A 157 -22.44 -10.79 -4.84
C MET A 157 -21.03 -10.69 -5.40
N LYS A 158 -20.32 -11.80 -5.58
CA LYS A 158 -19.01 -11.83 -6.23
C LYS A 158 -19.02 -11.17 -7.61
N ASN A 159 -19.97 -11.56 -8.46
CA ASN A 159 -20.07 -11.02 -9.81
C ASN A 159 -20.38 -9.52 -9.80
N ILE A 160 -21.30 -9.10 -8.92
CA ILE A 160 -21.66 -7.69 -8.79
C ILE A 160 -20.47 -6.85 -8.31
N LEU A 161 -19.80 -7.30 -7.25
CA LEU A 161 -18.64 -6.58 -6.70
C LEU A 161 -17.47 -6.58 -7.68
N SER A 162 -17.20 -7.69 -8.39
CA SER A 162 -16.17 -7.75 -9.41
C SER A 162 -16.45 -6.77 -10.54
N SER A 163 -17.68 -6.73 -11.04
CA SER A 163 -18.08 -5.81 -12.10
C SER A 163 -17.98 -4.35 -11.66
N LEU A 164 -18.45 -4.04 -10.44
CA LEU A 164 -18.38 -2.70 -9.88
C LEU A 164 -16.93 -2.21 -9.75
N LEU A 165 -16.07 -3.00 -9.11
CA LEU A 165 -14.65 -2.62 -8.91
C LEU A 165 -13.90 -2.51 -10.25
N SER A 166 -14.16 -3.41 -11.19
CA SER A 166 -13.58 -3.34 -12.53
C SER A 166 -14.06 -2.12 -13.30
N TRP A 167 -15.34 -1.78 -13.21
CA TRP A 167 -15.89 -0.59 -13.85
C TRP A 167 -15.26 0.69 -13.28
N ILE A 168 -15.19 0.83 -11.95
CA ILE A 168 -14.53 1.97 -11.31
C ILE A 168 -13.06 2.05 -11.72
N GLY A 169 -12.33 0.92 -11.67
CA GLY A 169 -10.93 0.87 -12.06
C GLY A 169 -10.69 1.30 -13.51
N ASN A 170 -11.52 0.82 -14.44
CA ASN A 170 -11.45 1.24 -15.84
C ASN A 170 -11.75 2.73 -16.01
N THR A 171 -12.77 3.25 -15.32
CA THR A 171 -13.12 4.68 -15.35
C THR A 171 -11.98 5.56 -14.88
N ILE A 172 -11.27 5.16 -13.80
CA ILE A 172 -10.08 5.88 -13.32
C ILE A 172 -9.00 5.93 -14.41
N VAL A 173 -8.73 4.79 -15.06
CA VAL A 173 -7.70 4.71 -16.12
C VAL A 173 -8.12 5.49 -17.38
N GLU A 174 -9.37 5.43 -17.79
CA GLU A 174 -9.93 6.22 -18.92
C GLU A 174 -9.78 7.72 -18.69
N ARG A 175 -9.90 8.17 -17.43
CA ARG A 175 -9.65 9.56 -17.02
C ARG A 175 -8.16 9.86 -16.83
N LYS A 176 -7.25 8.96 -17.24
CA LYS A 176 -5.80 9.05 -17.11
C LYS A 176 -5.28 9.06 -15.67
N GLY A 177 -6.10 8.64 -14.72
CA GLY A 177 -5.71 8.43 -13.34
C GLY A 177 -4.98 7.11 -13.13
N ARG A 178 -4.20 7.02 -12.06
CA ARG A 178 -3.59 5.76 -11.58
C ARG A 178 -4.28 5.31 -10.29
N ILE A 179 -4.55 4.02 -10.18
CA ILE A 179 -5.14 3.43 -8.97
C ILE A 179 -4.02 3.25 -7.94
N ALA A 180 -4.06 3.98 -6.82
CA ALA A 180 -3.21 3.69 -5.67
C ALA A 180 -3.79 2.49 -4.90
N HIS A 181 -5.09 2.54 -4.56
CA HIS A 181 -5.89 1.39 -4.14
C HIS A 181 -7.38 1.63 -4.32
N LEU A 182 -8.11 0.57 -4.59
CA LEU A 182 -9.56 0.49 -4.59
C LEU A 182 -9.93 -0.70 -3.73
N LYS A 183 -10.53 -0.47 -2.57
CA LYS A 183 -10.84 -1.50 -1.56
C LYS A 183 -12.29 -1.40 -1.15
N ILE A 184 -12.90 -2.55 -0.91
CA ILE A 184 -14.20 -2.65 -0.26
C ILE A 184 -14.13 -3.64 0.90
N PHE A 185 -14.88 -3.35 1.94
CA PHE A 185 -15.32 -4.30 2.94
C PHE A 185 -16.79 -4.58 2.69
N PHE A 186 -17.17 -5.83 2.65
CA PHE A 186 -18.57 -6.24 2.48
C PHE A 186 -19.01 -7.12 3.65
N SER A 187 -20.28 -6.99 4.04
CA SER A 187 -20.87 -7.80 5.12
C SER A 187 -22.34 -8.05 4.89
N SER A 188 -22.78 -9.23 5.31
CA SER A 188 -24.17 -9.68 5.34
C SER A 188 -24.37 -10.64 6.51
N LYS A 189 -25.58 -11.19 6.67
CA LYS A 189 -25.83 -12.26 7.64
C LYS A 189 -25.15 -13.58 7.25
N GLU A 190 -24.89 -13.77 5.98
CA GLU A 190 -24.30 -14.97 5.37
C GLU A 190 -22.76 -14.97 5.39
N GLY A 191 -22.15 -13.80 5.57
CA GLY A 191 -20.68 -13.68 5.62
C GLY A 191 -20.17 -12.27 5.41
N ALA A 192 -18.89 -12.10 5.61
CA ALA A 192 -18.17 -10.84 5.42
C ALA A 192 -16.78 -11.09 4.82
N GLY A 193 -16.20 -10.06 4.20
CA GLY A 193 -14.86 -10.14 3.62
C GLY A 193 -14.45 -8.82 3.00
N LYS A 194 -13.32 -8.86 2.29
CA LYS A 194 -12.75 -7.72 1.58
C LYS A 194 -12.53 -8.06 0.12
N ALA A 195 -12.62 -7.06 -0.73
CA ALA A 195 -12.13 -7.13 -2.09
C ALA A 195 -11.26 -5.93 -2.38
N SER A 196 -10.27 -6.10 -3.27
CA SER A 196 -9.36 -5.05 -3.66
C SER A 196 -9.02 -5.12 -5.14
N LEU A 197 -8.81 -3.96 -5.74
CA LEU A 197 -8.27 -3.78 -7.07
C LEU A 197 -7.13 -2.75 -7.00
N VAL A 198 -5.92 -3.18 -7.31
CA VAL A 198 -4.73 -2.31 -7.36
C VAL A 198 -4.16 -2.21 -8.77
N ASP A 199 -4.50 -3.18 -9.62
CA ASP A 199 -4.04 -3.28 -11.00
C ASP A 199 -5.09 -4.02 -11.83
N LEU A 200 -5.52 -3.43 -12.93
CA LEU A 200 -6.51 -4.02 -13.83
C LEU A 200 -6.06 -5.36 -14.43
N THR A 201 -4.74 -5.55 -14.60
CA THR A 201 -4.19 -6.80 -15.15
C THR A 201 -4.29 -7.97 -14.17
N GLN A 202 -4.33 -7.68 -12.86
CA GLN A 202 -4.51 -8.70 -11.82
C GLN A 202 -5.98 -8.99 -11.53
N GLY A 203 -6.88 -8.07 -11.91
CA GLY A 203 -8.29 -8.16 -11.61
C GLY A 203 -8.60 -7.97 -10.12
N VAL A 204 -9.86 -8.24 -9.76
CA VAL A 204 -10.35 -8.10 -8.38
C VAL A 204 -9.92 -9.30 -7.54
N ILE A 205 -9.30 -9.02 -6.40
CA ILE A 205 -8.85 -10.03 -5.42
C ILE A 205 -9.79 -10.00 -4.22
N PHE A 206 -10.30 -11.16 -3.85
CA PHE A 206 -11.13 -11.37 -2.65
C PHE A 206 -10.32 -12.13 -1.59
N ASP A 207 -10.44 -11.73 -0.31
CA ASP A 207 -9.87 -12.47 0.82
C ASP A 207 -10.82 -13.56 1.33
N ALA A 208 -12.13 -13.38 1.11
CA ALA A 208 -13.18 -14.36 1.36
C ALA A 208 -14.17 -14.35 0.21
N GLU A 209 -14.78 -15.50 -0.08
CA GLU A 209 -15.80 -15.61 -1.12
C GLU A 209 -17.04 -14.79 -0.74
N PRO A 210 -17.46 -13.79 -1.55
CA PRO A 210 -18.69 -13.06 -1.30
C PRO A 210 -19.90 -13.97 -1.32
N PRO A 211 -20.85 -13.78 -0.37
CA PRO A 211 -21.98 -14.70 -0.22
C PRO A 211 -23.00 -14.59 -1.34
N LEU A 212 -23.82 -15.64 -1.45
CA LEU A 212 -25.07 -15.59 -2.17
C LEU A 212 -26.11 -15.01 -1.22
N CYS A 213 -26.53 -13.78 -1.43
CA CYS A 213 -27.46 -13.08 -0.53
C CYS A 213 -28.34 -12.07 -1.28
N SER A 214 -29.39 -11.58 -0.61
CA SER A 214 -30.28 -10.55 -1.12
C SER A 214 -30.00 -9.16 -0.55
N LYS A 215 -29.15 -9.09 0.49
CA LYS A 215 -28.71 -7.82 1.09
C LYS A 215 -27.22 -7.90 1.43
N LEU A 216 -26.46 -6.90 1.00
CA LEU A 216 -25.04 -6.77 1.30
C LEU A 216 -24.72 -5.32 1.64
N ASP A 217 -24.18 -5.09 2.83
CA ASP A 217 -23.65 -3.78 3.22
C ASP A 217 -22.20 -3.68 2.76
N VAL A 218 -21.86 -2.54 2.15
CA VAL A 218 -20.55 -2.29 1.53
C VAL A 218 -19.98 -0.97 2.04
N VAL A 219 -18.72 -1.02 2.45
CA VAL A 219 -17.89 0.19 2.71
C VAL A 219 -16.78 0.20 1.67
N MET A 220 -16.65 1.31 0.96
CA MET A 220 -15.69 1.49 -0.13
C MET A 220 -14.69 2.58 0.23
N ASN A 221 -13.42 2.31 -0.08
CA ASN A 221 -12.33 3.26 0.00
C ASN A 221 -11.57 3.25 -1.32
N ILE A 222 -11.44 4.43 -1.95
CA ILE A 222 -10.69 4.62 -3.18
C ILE A 222 -9.61 5.66 -2.92
N ARG A 223 -8.40 5.41 -3.38
CA ARG A 223 -7.33 6.37 -3.52
C ARG A 223 -6.76 6.26 -4.93
N ALA A 224 -6.83 7.34 -5.67
CA ALA A 224 -6.41 7.38 -7.07
C ALA A 224 -5.87 8.76 -7.45
N GLU A 225 -5.01 8.81 -8.46
CA GLU A 225 -4.53 10.07 -9.04
C GLU A 225 -5.62 10.70 -9.90
N LEU A 226 -6.60 11.27 -9.24
CA LEU A 226 -7.69 12.06 -9.80
C LEU A 226 -8.05 13.15 -8.80
N SER A 227 -8.63 14.24 -9.29
CA SER A 227 -9.17 15.25 -8.40
C SER A 227 -10.32 14.69 -7.55
N PRO A 228 -10.60 15.26 -6.35
CA PRO A 228 -11.75 14.87 -5.56
C PRO A 228 -13.07 14.99 -6.33
N GLU A 229 -13.20 15.99 -7.20
CA GLU A 229 -14.37 16.22 -8.04
C GLU A 229 -14.56 15.12 -9.09
N ASP A 230 -13.46 14.59 -9.62
CA ASP A 230 -13.49 13.49 -10.59
C ASP A 230 -13.76 12.12 -9.95
N LEU A 231 -13.53 12.00 -8.65
CA LEU A 231 -13.81 10.78 -7.87
C LEU A 231 -15.23 10.75 -7.29
N ALA A 232 -15.89 11.89 -7.14
CA ALA A 232 -17.25 12.00 -6.62
C ALA A 232 -18.29 11.74 -7.71
#